data_0dec95032a5bf9089189bb89b5211784
#
_entry.id   0dec95032a5bf9089189bb89b5211784
#
_cell.length_a   1.000
_cell.length_b   1.000
_cell.length_c   1.000
_cell.angle_alpha   90.00
_cell.angle_beta   90.00
_cell.angle_gamma   90.00
#
_symmetry.space_group_name_H-M   'P 1'
#
loop_
_entity.id
_entity.type
_entity.pdbx_description
1 polymer ?
#
loop_
_entity_poly.entity_id
_entity_poly.type
_entity_poly.pdbx_seq_one_letter_code
_entity_poly.pdbx_strand_id
1 'polypeptide(L)'
;MSTNPSVSSSAAAVSFASDHAATTPVRNNWSREEVAVIYRTPLPELIFRAQTIHRQFHASDRVQTCQLISIKTGGCPEDCAYCPQSAHYDADVERQGLLDPQHVISVAREAAGRGVTRFCMGAAWRQAPEGKDFDNVLEMVRGVSALGMEVCCTLGMLTDSQAVRLKGAGLSAYNHNLDTSPEFYGSIITTRVYDDRLRTLAAVRKAGITVCCGGILGMGETERDRIGLLHQLATLEPHPESVPINMLVRVAGTPLAEKPTLDPLEMVRAIATARVLMPASRVRLAAGRKQLSPEAVTLCFLAGANSIFVGEKLLTTPNPGADEDEQLLQTLGLKPLESHAL
;
A
#
# COMPACT_ATOMS: atom_id res chain seq x y z
N MET A 1 -31.56 29.53 48.59
CA MET A 1 -30.21 28.89 48.45
C MET A 1 -30.45 27.42 48.20
N SER A 2 -30.35 27.00 46.97
CA SER A 2 -30.58 25.60 46.57
C SER A 2 -29.30 25.12 45.89
N THR A 3 -28.62 24.21 46.54
CA THR A 3 -27.37 23.60 46.08
C THR A 3 -27.67 22.37 45.23
N ASN A 4 -27.31 22.43 43.94
CA ASN A 4 -27.39 21.28 43.03
C ASN A 4 -26.13 20.41 43.23
N PRO A 5 -26.24 19.08 43.37
CA PRO A 5 -25.09 18.20 43.40
C PRO A 5 -24.66 17.86 41.96
N SER A 6 -23.39 18.10 41.67
CA SER A 6 -22.72 17.69 40.45
C SER A 6 -22.61 16.16 40.37
N VAL A 7 -23.23 15.54 39.36
CA VAL A 7 -23.07 14.13 39.04
C VAL A 7 -21.78 13.94 38.26
N SER A 8 -20.76 13.40 38.89
CA SER A 8 -19.52 12.95 38.27
C SER A 8 -19.81 11.63 37.55
N SER A 9 -19.86 11.66 36.21
CA SER A 9 -19.92 10.46 35.35
C SER A 9 -18.53 9.86 35.22
N SER A 10 -18.22 8.88 36.05
CA SER A 10 -17.09 7.98 35.87
C SER A 10 -17.44 6.94 34.80
N ALA A 11 -17.02 7.15 33.56
CA ALA A 11 -17.07 6.11 32.53
C ALA A 11 -16.06 5.01 32.90
N ALA A 12 -16.54 3.91 33.45
CA ALA A 12 -15.74 2.71 33.67
C ALA A 12 -15.33 2.15 32.32
N ALA A 13 -14.03 2.16 32.04
CA ALA A 13 -13.45 1.46 30.88
C ALA A 13 -13.69 -0.04 31.07
N VAL A 14 -14.56 -0.63 30.25
CA VAL A 14 -14.74 -2.07 30.19
C VAL A 14 -13.49 -2.66 29.53
N SER A 15 -12.59 -3.19 30.36
CA SER A 15 -11.44 -3.97 29.88
C SER A 15 -11.95 -5.33 29.42
N PHE A 16 -11.97 -5.56 28.13
CA PHE A 16 -12.11 -6.92 27.60
C PHE A 16 -10.78 -7.63 27.78
N ALA A 17 -10.67 -8.42 28.84
CA ALA A 17 -9.54 -9.32 29.02
C ALA A 17 -9.50 -10.30 27.84
N SER A 18 -8.46 -10.23 27.04
CA SER A 18 -8.17 -11.21 26.00
C SER A 18 -7.73 -12.51 26.68
N ASP A 19 -8.58 -13.53 26.65
CA ASP A 19 -8.14 -14.90 26.83
C ASP A 19 -6.95 -15.16 25.92
N HIS A 20 -5.89 -15.78 26.43
CA HIS A 20 -4.66 -16.09 25.71
C HIS A 20 -4.93 -17.07 24.55
N ALA A 21 -5.48 -16.57 23.46
CA ALA A 21 -5.51 -17.28 22.19
C ALA A 21 -4.04 -17.47 21.72
N ALA A 22 -3.67 -18.70 21.37
CA ALA A 22 -2.34 -18.99 20.83
C ALA A 22 -2.03 -18.01 19.68
N THR A 23 -0.84 -17.41 19.71
CA THR A 23 -0.42 -16.44 18.68
C THR A 23 -0.42 -17.12 17.32
N THR A 24 -1.07 -16.52 16.35
CA THR A 24 -1.10 -17.03 14.97
C THR A 24 0.33 -17.14 14.43
N PRO A 25 0.79 -18.32 13.97
CA PRO A 25 2.14 -18.46 13.45
C PRO A 25 2.29 -17.69 12.13
N VAL A 26 3.44 -17.02 11.97
CA VAL A 26 3.86 -16.46 10.67
C VAL A 26 4.52 -17.57 9.87
N ARG A 27 3.98 -17.88 8.68
CA ARG A 27 4.51 -18.95 7.83
C ARG A 27 4.46 -18.54 6.35
N ASN A 28 5.41 -19.03 5.55
CA ASN A 28 5.55 -18.73 4.12
C ASN A 28 5.29 -19.94 3.22
N ASN A 29 4.96 -21.10 3.79
CA ASN A 29 4.78 -22.37 3.09
C ASN A 29 3.29 -22.66 2.78
N TRP A 30 2.53 -21.64 2.41
CA TRP A 30 1.14 -21.80 2.01
C TRP A 30 1.03 -22.56 0.69
N SER A 31 0.14 -23.54 0.60
CA SER A 31 -0.27 -24.08 -0.70
C SER A 31 -1.36 -23.17 -1.32
N ARG A 32 -1.49 -23.26 -2.63
CA ARG A 32 -2.53 -22.48 -3.36
C ARG A 32 -3.95 -22.94 -2.94
N GLU A 33 -4.11 -24.21 -2.62
CA GLU A 33 -5.35 -24.80 -2.13
C GLU A 33 -5.74 -24.26 -0.76
N GLU A 34 -4.79 -24.14 0.16
CA GLU A 34 -5.02 -23.52 1.47
C GLU A 34 -5.45 -22.04 1.31
N VAL A 35 -4.78 -21.29 0.44
CA VAL A 35 -5.16 -19.89 0.14
C VAL A 35 -6.56 -19.84 -0.46
N ALA A 36 -6.92 -20.77 -1.36
CA ALA A 36 -8.24 -20.83 -1.97
C ALA A 36 -9.34 -21.14 -0.92
N VAL A 37 -9.08 -22.03 0.02
CA VAL A 37 -10.00 -22.35 1.12
C VAL A 37 -10.22 -21.09 1.99
N ILE A 38 -9.16 -20.38 2.34
CA ILE A 38 -9.26 -19.14 3.11
C ILE A 38 -10.03 -18.08 2.33
N TYR A 39 -9.71 -17.86 1.06
CA TYR A 39 -10.36 -16.86 0.20
C TYR A 39 -11.87 -17.12 0.06
N ARG A 40 -12.28 -18.38 -0.06
CA ARG A 40 -13.69 -18.81 -0.23
C ARG A 40 -14.47 -18.92 1.07
N THR A 41 -13.84 -18.71 2.23
CA THR A 41 -14.54 -18.66 3.51
C THR A 41 -15.70 -17.64 3.42
N PRO A 42 -16.89 -17.91 4.01
CA PRO A 42 -17.95 -16.94 4.09
C PRO A 42 -17.43 -15.59 4.60
N LEU A 43 -17.77 -14.49 3.90
CA LEU A 43 -17.12 -13.20 4.14
C LEU A 43 -17.20 -12.71 5.60
N PRO A 44 -18.33 -12.85 6.33
CA PRO A 44 -18.39 -12.47 7.74
C PRO A 44 -17.40 -13.24 8.62
N GLU A 45 -17.26 -14.55 8.39
CA GLU A 45 -16.31 -15.41 9.11
C GLU A 45 -14.86 -15.06 8.76
N LEU A 46 -14.59 -14.79 7.50
CA LEU A 46 -13.26 -14.36 7.04
C LEU A 46 -12.84 -13.03 7.68
N ILE A 47 -13.75 -12.05 7.75
CA ILE A 47 -13.53 -10.75 8.43
C ILE A 47 -13.26 -10.96 9.92
N PHE A 48 -14.07 -11.78 10.60
CA PHE A 48 -13.89 -12.08 12.02
C PHE A 48 -12.51 -12.69 12.29
N ARG A 49 -12.11 -13.70 11.49
CA ARG A 49 -10.79 -14.31 11.57
C ARG A 49 -9.66 -13.32 11.31
N ALA A 50 -9.79 -12.50 10.27
CA ALA A 50 -8.82 -11.47 9.92
C ALA A 50 -8.67 -10.43 11.05
N GLN A 51 -9.76 -9.98 11.66
CA GLN A 51 -9.76 -9.03 12.77
C GLN A 51 -9.15 -9.63 14.04
N THR A 52 -9.41 -10.90 14.32
CA THR A 52 -8.78 -11.62 15.44
C THR A 52 -7.26 -11.65 15.27
N ILE A 53 -6.78 -12.00 14.08
CA ILE A 53 -5.35 -12.01 13.76
C ILE A 53 -4.77 -10.60 13.78
N HIS A 54 -5.47 -9.62 13.22
CA HIS A 54 -5.01 -8.22 13.22
C HIS A 54 -4.68 -7.74 14.63
N ARG A 55 -5.53 -8.00 15.61
CA ARG A 55 -5.35 -7.60 17.02
C ARG A 55 -4.18 -8.28 17.72
N GLN A 56 -3.68 -9.40 17.21
CA GLN A 56 -2.50 -10.08 17.76
C GLN A 56 -1.19 -9.40 17.33
N PHE A 57 -1.17 -8.74 16.17
CA PHE A 57 0.04 -8.19 15.57
C PHE A 57 0.07 -6.66 15.51
N HIS A 58 -1.08 -6.02 15.63
CA HIS A 58 -1.21 -4.57 15.44
C HIS A 58 -2.18 -3.96 16.47
N ALA A 59 -1.92 -2.72 16.82
CA ALA A 59 -2.89 -1.92 17.58
C ALA A 59 -4.16 -1.71 16.74
N SER A 60 -5.30 -2.09 17.27
CA SER A 60 -6.56 -2.17 16.52
C SER A 60 -7.16 -0.81 16.17
N ASP A 61 -6.71 0.26 16.82
CA ASP A 61 -7.15 1.64 16.64
C ASP A 61 -6.13 2.51 15.88
N ARG A 62 -5.04 1.92 15.36
CA ARG A 62 -3.97 2.66 14.69
C ARG A 62 -3.91 2.38 13.20
N VAL A 63 -3.81 3.45 12.41
CA VAL A 63 -3.70 3.40 10.95
C VAL A 63 -2.46 4.18 10.51
N GLN A 64 -1.57 3.54 9.75
CA GLN A 64 -0.44 4.23 9.16
C GLN A 64 -0.92 5.15 8.03
N THR A 65 -0.62 6.43 8.12
CA THR A 65 -0.85 7.40 7.06
C THR A 65 0.42 7.58 6.22
N CYS A 66 0.26 7.53 4.91
CA CYS A 66 1.33 7.65 3.93
C CYS A 66 0.98 8.75 2.93
N GLN A 67 1.93 9.60 2.58
CA GLN A 67 1.75 10.53 1.46
C GLN A 67 2.61 10.10 0.28
N LEU A 68 2.06 10.22 -0.94
CA LEU A 68 2.72 9.82 -2.18
C LEU A 68 2.89 11.06 -3.08
N ILE A 69 4.09 11.23 -3.62
CA ILE A 69 4.39 12.24 -4.65
C ILE A 69 4.93 11.57 -5.92
N SER A 70 4.51 12.05 -7.09
CA SER A 70 5.16 11.72 -8.36
C SER A 70 6.36 12.64 -8.54
N ILE A 71 7.57 12.10 -8.42
CA ILE A 71 8.80 12.86 -8.60
C ILE A 71 9.24 12.95 -10.07
N LYS A 72 8.70 12.08 -10.94
CA LYS A 72 8.81 12.15 -12.39
C LYS A 72 7.57 11.51 -13.00
N THR A 73 6.84 12.25 -13.84
CA THR A 73 5.51 11.86 -14.33
C THR A 73 5.52 11.63 -15.84
N GLY A 74 4.85 10.55 -16.28
CA GLY A 74 4.60 10.25 -17.69
C GLY A 74 5.81 9.78 -18.48
N GLY A 75 5.57 9.29 -19.71
CA GLY A 75 6.60 8.83 -20.62
C GLY A 75 7.35 7.58 -20.17
N CYS A 76 6.72 6.72 -19.36
CA CYS A 76 7.27 5.43 -18.97
C CYS A 76 7.30 4.48 -20.19
N PRO A 77 8.41 3.80 -20.50
CA PRO A 77 8.49 2.91 -21.66
C PRO A 77 7.82 1.54 -21.44
N GLU A 78 7.19 1.31 -20.27
CA GLU A 78 6.41 0.11 -19.98
C GLU A 78 4.98 0.22 -20.51
N ASP A 79 4.41 -0.90 -20.92
CA ASP A 79 3.05 -1.02 -21.47
C ASP A 79 2.00 -1.49 -20.44
N CYS A 80 2.20 -1.23 -19.15
CA CYS A 80 1.25 -1.64 -18.11
C CYS A 80 -0.15 -1.14 -18.45
N ALA A 81 -1.09 -2.04 -18.77
CA ALA A 81 -2.40 -1.73 -19.36
C ALA A 81 -3.31 -0.83 -18.49
N TYR A 82 -3.03 -0.75 -17.19
CA TYR A 82 -3.74 0.10 -16.23
C TYR A 82 -3.11 1.50 -16.07
N CYS A 83 -1.87 1.72 -16.58
CA CYS A 83 -1.06 2.85 -16.18
C CYS A 83 -1.14 4.02 -17.16
N PRO A 84 -1.71 5.17 -16.78
CA PRO A 84 -1.78 6.33 -17.67
C PRO A 84 -0.42 7.02 -17.89
N GLN A 85 0.62 6.64 -17.16
CA GLN A 85 1.97 7.19 -17.33
C GLN A 85 2.78 6.48 -18.43
N SER A 86 2.23 5.41 -19.03
CA SER A 86 2.84 4.67 -20.13
C SER A 86 3.00 5.56 -21.37
N ALA A 87 4.12 5.43 -22.06
CA ALA A 87 4.33 6.07 -23.36
C ALA A 87 3.58 5.37 -24.50
N HIS A 88 3.02 4.19 -24.23
CA HIS A 88 2.27 3.39 -25.23
C HIS A 88 0.81 3.84 -25.37
N TYR A 89 0.30 4.67 -24.45
CA TYR A 89 -1.11 5.04 -24.39
C TYR A 89 -1.32 6.54 -24.49
N ASP A 90 -2.42 6.93 -25.09
CA ASP A 90 -2.84 8.35 -25.24
C ASP A 90 -3.75 8.73 -24.06
N ALA A 91 -3.19 8.70 -22.86
CA ALA A 91 -3.85 9.16 -21.64
C ALA A 91 -3.48 10.63 -21.38
N ASP A 92 -4.46 11.40 -20.88
CA ASP A 92 -4.27 12.82 -20.54
C ASP A 92 -3.43 12.95 -19.24
N VAL A 93 -2.13 12.71 -19.37
CA VAL A 93 -1.15 12.85 -18.30
C VAL A 93 -0.04 13.79 -18.76
N GLU A 94 0.03 14.95 -18.17
CA GLU A 94 1.11 15.90 -18.42
C GLU A 94 2.47 15.28 -18.04
N ARG A 95 3.40 15.28 -19.00
CA ARG A 95 4.76 14.78 -18.77
C ARG A 95 5.57 15.79 -18.00
N GLN A 96 6.14 15.37 -16.88
CA GLN A 96 6.99 16.19 -16.03
C GLN A 96 8.32 15.47 -15.80
N GLY A 97 9.43 16.19 -15.99
CA GLY A 97 10.76 15.74 -15.66
C GLY A 97 10.94 15.46 -14.16
N LEU A 98 12.14 15.03 -13.78
CA LEU A 98 12.46 14.81 -12.37
C LEU A 98 12.37 16.14 -11.61
N LEU A 99 11.64 16.13 -10.50
CA LEU A 99 11.48 17.28 -9.62
C LEU A 99 12.82 17.67 -8.96
N ASP A 100 12.92 18.92 -8.57
CA ASP A 100 14.02 19.41 -7.75
C ASP A 100 14.00 18.76 -6.35
N PRO A 101 15.14 18.27 -5.83
CA PRO A 101 15.21 17.65 -4.51
C PRO A 101 14.69 18.53 -3.38
N GLN A 102 14.96 19.83 -3.40
CA GLN A 102 14.54 20.75 -2.33
C GLN A 102 13.02 20.94 -2.34
N HIS A 103 12.39 20.95 -3.51
CA HIS A 103 10.94 20.96 -3.62
C HIS A 103 10.33 19.72 -2.96
N VAL A 104 10.84 18.51 -3.27
CA VAL A 104 10.35 17.24 -2.70
C VAL A 104 10.52 17.22 -1.18
N ILE A 105 11.65 17.68 -0.66
CA ILE A 105 11.93 17.75 0.77
C ILE A 105 10.97 18.76 1.46
N SER A 106 10.63 19.87 0.80
CA SER A 106 9.64 20.83 1.32
C SER A 106 8.26 20.20 1.47
N VAL A 107 7.79 19.49 0.44
CA VAL A 107 6.50 18.76 0.47
C VAL A 107 6.50 17.68 1.57
N ALA A 108 7.61 16.97 1.73
CA ALA A 108 7.74 15.96 2.80
C ALA A 108 7.70 16.59 4.19
N ARG A 109 8.31 17.77 4.38
CA ARG A 109 8.26 18.51 5.65
C ARG A 109 6.84 18.96 6.01
N GLU A 110 6.07 19.41 5.03
CA GLU A 110 4.66 19.75 5.22
C GLU A 110 3.82 18.50 5.60
N ALA A 111 4.09 17.35 4.95
CA ALA A 111 3.45 16.09 5.29
C ALA A 111 3.78 15.65 6.72
N ALA A 112 5.04 15.73 7.13
CA ALA A 112 5.48 15.42 8.49
C ALA A 112 4.77 16.31 9.53
N GLY A 113 4.60 17.61 9.23
CA GLY A 113 3.87 18.57 10.08
C GLY A 113 2.38 18.21 10.26
N ARG A 114 1.81 17.41 9.35
CA ARG A 114 0.44 16.87 9.45
C ARG A 114 0.38 15.46 10.06
N GLY A 115 1.48 14.96 10.61
CA GLY A 115 1.52 13.65 11.27
C GLY A 115 1.64 12.47 10.30
N VAL A 116 1.99 12.69 9.04
CA VAL A 116 2.27 11.59 8.09
C VAL A 116 3.58 10.93 8.49
N THR A 117 3.56 9.60 8.64
CA THR A 117 4.74 8.84 9.11
C THR A 117 5.56 8.22 7.99
N ARG A 118 4.99 8.06 6.79
CA ARG A 118 5.69 7.53 5.63
C ARG A 118 5.51 8.43 4.42
N PHE A 119 6.61 8.79 3.77
CA PHE A 119 6.63 9.55 2.54
C PHE A 119 7.08 8.68 1.36
N CYS A 120 6.25 8.57 0.34
CA CYS A 120 6.46 7.72 -0.82
C CYS A 120 6.77 8.57 -2.05
N MET A 121 7.81 8.22 -2.80
CA MET A 121 8.24 8.90 -4.02
C MET A 121 8.16 7.95 -5.21
N GLY A 122 7.35 8.28 -6.21
CA GLY A 122 7.18 7.47 -7.43
C GLY A 122 7.75 8.17 -8.66
N ALA A 123 8.48 7.43 -9.51
CA ALA A 123 8.95 7.91 -10.80
C ALA A 123 8.51 6.98 -11.93
N ALA A 124 8.04 7.56 -13.03
CA ALA A 124 7.62 6.83 -14.23
C ALA A 124 8.85 6.34 -15.03
N TRP A 125 9.57 5.37 -14.48
CA TRP A 125 10.72 4.70 -15.09
C TRP A 125 10.50 3.18 -15.18
N ARG A 126 11.02 2.58 -16.24
CA ARG A 126 11.18 1.12 -16.33
C ARG A 126 12.19 0.61 -15.31
N GLN A 127 13.31 1.32 -15.20
CA GLN A 127 14.43 1.06 -14.30
C GLN A 127 14.98 2.39 -13.83
N ALA A 128 15.45 2.46 -12.59
CA ALA A 128 16.13 3.63 -12.08
C ALA A 128 17.33 3.98 -12.98
N PRO A 129 17.44 5.23 -13.45
CA PRO A 129 18.58 5.65 -14.28
C PRO A 129 19.86 5.70 -13.44
N GLU A 130 21.01 5.76 -14.12
CA GLU A 130 22.27 6.11 -13.48
C GLU A 130 22.58 7.62 -13.67
N GLY A 131 23.57 8.12 -12.95
CA GLY A 131 24.04 9.50 -13.05
C GLY A 131 23.21 10.50 -12.27
N LYS A 132 23.12 11.72 -12.80
CA LYS A 132 22.57 12.89 -12.08
C LYS A 132 21.14 12.68 -11.55
N ASP A 133 20.27 12.04 -12.32
CA ASP A 133 18.89 11.82 -11.90
C ASP A 133 18.82 10.88 -10.69
N PHE A 134 19.64 9.83 -10.68
CA PHE A 134 19.72 8.93 -9.53
C PHE A 134 20.36 9.61 -8.32
N ASP A 135 21.37 10.44 -8.54
CA ASP A 135 22.01 11.23 -7.46
C ASP A 135 21.02 12.21 -6.83
N ASN A 136 20.16 12.85 -7.62
CA ASN A 136 19.06 13.69 -7.14
C ASN A 136 18.07 12.88 -6.31
N VAL A 137 17.71 11.65 -6.74
CA VAL A 137 16.84 10.76 -5.93
C VAL A 137 17.50 10.41 -4.60
N LEU A 138 18.80 10.12 -4.57
CA LEU A 138 19.52 9.87 -3.33
C LEU A 138 19.51 11.08 -2.40
N GLU A 139 19.59 12.31 -2.94
CA GLU A 139 19.46 13.54 -2.16
C GLU A 139 18.04 13.68 -1.58
N MET A 140 16.99 13.42 -2.38
CA MET A 140 15.60 13.40 -1.89
C MET A 140 15.43 12.40 -0.74
N VAL A 141 15.94 11.17 -0.90
CA VAL A 141 15.86 10.12 0.14
C VAL A 141 16.53 10.58 1.43
N ARG A 142 17.77 11.14 1.36
CA ARG A 142 18.48 11.66 2.55
C ARG A 142 17.70 12.78 3.22
N GLY A 143 17.20 13.72 2.45
CA GLY A 143 16.46 14.87 2.97
C GLY A 143 15.16 14.46 3.66
N VAL A 144 14.41 13.53 3.08
CA VAL A 144 13.16 13.04 3.68
C VAL A 144 13.45 12.17 4.91
N SER A 145 14.46 11.31 4.86
CA SER A 145 14.89 10.49 6.00
C SER A 145 15.33 11.35 7.19
N ALA A 146 16.00 12.48 6.93
CA ALA A 146 16.42 13.42 7.97
C ALA A 146 15.25 14.12 8.69
N LEU A 147 14.03 14.07 8.13
CA LEU A 147 12.82 14.54 8.79
C LEU A 147 12.22 13.51 9.79
N GLY A 148 12.86 12.35 9.95
CA GLY A 148 12.37 11.28 10.83
C GLY A 148 11.22 10.46 10.23
N MET A 149 10.98 10.55 8.91
CA MET A 149 9.94 9.79 8.22
C MET A 149 10.47 8.48 7.66
N GLU A 150 9.62 7.46 7.58
CA GLU A 150 9.90 6.32 6.70
C GLU A 150 9.88 6.79 5.23
N VAL A 151 10.92 6.47 4.49
CA VAL A 151 11.03 6.81 3.06
C VAL A 151 10.75 5.56 2.22
N CYS A 152 9.82 5.66 1.28
CA CYS A 152 9.51 4.61 0.32
C CYS A 152 9.69 5.12 -1.12
N CYS A 153 10.34 4.33 -1.97
CA CYS A 153 10.50 4.68 -3.38
C CYS A 153 9.88 3.64 -4.31
N THR A 154 9.39 4.11 -5.47
CA THR A 154 8.95 3.32 -6.62
C THR A 154 9.65 3.88 -7.87
N LEU A 155 10.78 3.29 -8.26
CA LEU A 155 11.65 3.80 -9.33
C LEU A 155 11.79 2.83 -10.51
N GLY A 156 10.89 1.84 -10.61
CA GLY A 156 11.02 0.74 -11.55
C GLY A 156 11.95 -0.36 -11.03
N MET A 157 12.69 -1.02 -11.94
CA MET A 157 13.65 -2.06 -11.56
C MET A 157 14.91 -1.44 -10.95
N LEU A 158 15.57 -2.19 -10.07
CA LEU A 158 16.83 -1.81 -9.44
C LEU A 158 17.90 -2.86 -9.69
N THR A 159 19.15 -2.40 -9.85
CA THR A 159 20.34 -3.24 -9.71
C THR A 159 20.70 -3.38 -8.22
N ASP A 160 21.49 -4.40 -7.87
CA ASP A 160 22.04 -4.59 -6.52
C ASP A 160 22.78 -3.32 -6.04
N SER A 161 23.59 -2.70 -6.92
CA SER A 161 24.33 -1.48 -6.60
C SER A 161 23.41 -0.30 -6.26
N GLN A 162 22.35 -0.10 -7.06
CA GLN A 162 21.37 0.97 -6.81
C GLN A 162 20.63 0.74 -5.49
N ALA A 163 20.25 -0.50 -5.18
CA ALA A 163 19.59 -0.84 -3.91
C ALA A 163 20.51 -0.53 -2.71
N VAL A 164 21.80 -0.88 -2.77
CA VAL A 164 22.78 -0.56 -1.72
C VAL A 164 22.93 0.96 -1.54
N ARG A 165 23.01 1.73 -2.64
CA ARG A 165 23.13 3.20 -2.58
C ARG A 165 21.87 3.84 -1.97
N LEU A 166 20.68 3.34 -2.32
CA LEU A 166 19.42 3.81 -1.73
C LEU A 166 19.35 3.50 -0.23
N LYS A 167 19.77 2.29 0.20
CA LYS A 167 19.89 1.95 1.62
C LYS A 167 20.83 2.88 2.35
N GLY A 168 22.01 3.14 1.78
CA GLY A 168 22.99 4.07 2.34
C GLY A 168 22.50 5.53 2.40
N ALA A 169 21.54 5.91 1.57
CA ALA A 169 20.88 7.20 1.62
C ALA A 169 19.76 7.28 2.69
N GLY A 170 19.38 6.17 3.32
CA GLY A 170 18.34 6.11 4.36
C GLY A 170 16.98 5.61 3.87
N LEU A 171 16.91 4.94 2.70
CA LEU A 171 15.67 4.35 2.22
C LEU A 171 15.18 3.25 3.16
N SER A 172 13.96 3.39 3.67
CA SER A 172 13.32 2.43 4.58
C SER A 172 12.63 1.30 3.82
N ALA A 173 11.92 1.63 2.74
CA ALA A 173 11.13 0.67 1.97
C ALA A 173 11.24 0.91 0.46
N TYR A 174 11.08 -0.15 -0.33
CA TYR A 174 10.97 -0.05 -1.79
C TYR A 174 9.67 -0.68 -2.26
N ASN A 175 8.86 0.09 -2.99
CA ASN A 175 7.65 -0.41 -3.60
C ASN A 175 7.92 -0.98 -4.98
N HIS A 176 7.59 -2.25 -5.16
CA HIS A 176 7.63 -2.93 -6.44
C HIS A 176 6.53 -4.00 -6.48
N ASN A 177 5.34 -3.61 -6.94
CA ASN A 177 4.17 -4.48 -6.91
C ASN A 177 4.33 -5.65 -7.89
N LEU A 178 3.76 -6.80 -7.56
CA LEU A 178 3.56 -7.92 -8.49
C LEU A 178 2.39 -7.66 -9.45
N ASP A 179 1.54 -6.72 -9.12
CA ASP A 179 0.36 -6.26 -9.82
C ASP A 179 -0.78 -7.30 -9.88
N THR A 180 -0.49 -8.53 -10.29
CA THR A 180 -1.48 -9.62 -10.40
C THR A 180 -0.80 -11.00 -10.21
N SER A 181 -1.50 -12.10 -10.51
CA SER A 181 -0.92 -13.45 -10.51
C SER A 181 0.13 -13.64 -11.60
N PRO A 182 1.07 -14.60 -11.44
CA PRO A 182 2.01 -14.96 -12.50
C PRO A 182 1.30 -15.35 -13.81
N GLU A 183 0.16 -16.03 -13.71
CA GLU A 183 -0.61 -16.53 -14.85
C GLU A 183 -1.30 -15.41 -15.63
N PHE A 184 -1.79 -14.39 -14.96
CA PHE A 184 -2.51 -13.28 -15.60
C PHE A 184 -1.59 -12.11 -16.01
N TYR A 185 -0.35 -12.10 -15.50
CA TYR A 185 0.59 -11.00 -15.69
C TYR A 185 0.84 -10.62 -17.15
N GLY A 186 1.06 -11.60 -18.02
CA GLY A 186 1.29 -11.38 -19.45
C GLY A 186 0.10 -10.77 -20.22
N SER A 187 -1.10 -10.80 -19.64
CA SER A 187 -2.28 -10.13 -20.19
C SER A 187 -2.32 -8.63 -19.86
N ILE A 188 -1.48 -8.18 -18.92
CA ILE A 188 -1.48 -6.81 -18.39
C ILE A 188 -0.20 -6.07 -18.79
N ILE A 189 0.94 -6.77 -18.85
CA ILE A 189 2.25 -6.17 -19.12
C ILE A 189 3.01 -7.11 -20.04
N THR A 190 3.52 -6.62 -21.18
CA THR A 190 4.29 -7.40 -22.13
C THR A 190 5.74 -6.95 -22.27
N THR A 191 6.07 -5.72 -21.87
CA THR A 191 7.40 -5.12 -21.96
C THR A 191 8.42 -5.67 -20.97
N ARG A 192 7.97 -6.43 -19.97
CA ARG A 192 8.82 -7.18 -19.00
C ARG A 192 8.11 -8.43 -18.52
N VAL A 193 8.87 -9.38 -17.98
CA VAL A 193 8.34 -10.64 -17.44
C VAL A 193 8.15 -10.55 -15.92
N TYR A 194 7.35 -11.47 -15.39
CA TYR A 194 7.04 -11.52 -13.95
C TYR A 194 8.31 -11.67 -13.08
N ASP A 195 9.27 -12.47 -13.56
CA ASP A 195 10.54 -12.68 -12.86
C ASP A 195 11.41 -11.42 -12.72
N ASP A 196 11.24 -10.41 -13.60
CA ASP A 196 11.91 -9.11 -13.43
C ASP A 196 11.47 -8.43 -12.14
N ARG A 197 10.20 -8.59 -11.77
CA ARG A 197 9.66 -8.10 -10.50
C ARG A 197 10.28 -8.82 -9.31
N LEU A 198 10.31 -10.15 -9.36
CA LEU A 198 10.89 -10.97 -8.29
C LEU A 198 12.40 -10.69 -8.11
N ARG A 199 13.14 -10.52 -9.20
CA ARG A 199 14.57 -10.15 -9.14
C ARG A 199 14.78 -8.78 -8.47
N THR A 200 13.93 -7.80 -8.77
CA THR A 200 14.01 -6.49 -8.11
C THR A 200 13.73 -6.61 -6.61
N LEU A 201 12.71 -7.37 -6.21
CA LEU A 201 12.42 -7.60 -4.79
C LEU A 201 13.58 -8.30 -4.08
N ALA A 202 14.23 -9.27 -4.72
CA ALA A 202 15.41 -9.94 -4.18
C ALA A 202 16.59 -8.97 -3.98
N ALA A 203 16.86 -8.08 -4.95
CA ALA A 203 17.90 -7.05 -4.82
C ALA A 203 17.62 -6.08 -3.66
N VAL A 204 16.35 -5.67 -3.50
CA VAL A 204 15.89 -4.84 -2.38
C VAL A 204 16.13 -5.53 -1.04
N ARG A 205 15.73 -6.80 -0.91
CA ARG A 205 15.95 -7.61 0.31
C ARG A 205 17.43 -7.75 0.64
N LYS A 206 18.25 -8.09 -0.36
CA LYS A 206 19.70 -8.25 -0.21
C LYS A 206 20.38 -6.98 0.30
N ALA A 207 19.86 -5.81 -0.06
CA ALA A 207 20.35 -4.52 0.45
C ALA A 207 19.83 -4.17 1.86
N GLY A 208 18.99 -4.99 2.49
CA GLY A 208 18.40 -4.73 3.80
C GLY A 208 17.35 -3.62 3.79
N ILE A 209 16.67 -3.43 2.67
CA ILE A 209 15.52 -2.53 2.51
C ILE A 209 14.24 -3.34 2.69
N THR A 210 13.23 -2.81 3.40
CA THR A 210 11.93 -3.47 3.52
C THR A 210 11.16 -3.44 2.20
N VAL A 211 10.34 -4.46 1.98
CA VAL A 211 9.56 -4.59 0.75
C VAL A 211 8.14 -4.06 0.95
N CYS A 212 7.72 -3.19 0.03
CA CYS A 212 6.32 -2.82 -0.17
C CYS A 212 5.88 -3.47 -1.48
N CYS A 213 5.04 -4.50 -1.42
CA CYS A 213 4.66 -5.28 -2.59
C CYS A 213 3.23 -5.78 -2.47
N GLY A 214 2.44 -5.55 -3.50
CA GLY A 214 1.03 -5.94 -3.57
C GLY A 214 0.54 -6.04 -5.01
N GLY A 215 -0.75 -5.76 -5.21
CA GLY A 215 -1.35 -5.86 -6.54
C GLY A 215 -2.56 -4.96 -6.75
N ILE A 216 -3.18 -5.14 -7.90
CA ILE A 216 -4.33 -4.38 -8.38
C ILE A 216 -5.45 -5.38 -8.71
N LEU A 217 -6.64 -5.13 -8.19
CA LEU A 217 -7.85 -5.90 -8.44
C LEU A 217 -8.79 -5.15 -9.39
N GLY A 218 -9.56 -5.89 -10.19
CA GLY A 218 -10.51 -5.34 -11.14
C GLY A 218 -9.96 -5.10 -12.55
N MET A 219 -8.77 -5.65 -12.87
CA MET A 219 -8.18 -5.56 -14.20
C MET A 219 -8.77 -6.57 -15.22
N GLY A 220 -9.71 -7.39 -14.79
CA GLY A 220 -10.31 -8.47 -15.57
C GLY A 220 -9.78 -9.86 -15.20
N GLU A 221 -9.01 -9.93 -14.13
CA GLU A 221 -8.54 -11.15 -13.48
C GLU A 221 -9.71 -11.95 -12.90
N THR A 222 -9.54 -13.26 -12.79
CA THR A 222 -10.47 -14.17 -12.14
C THR A 222 -10.20 -14.31 -10.64
N GLU A 223 -11.10 -14.98 -9.91
CA GLU A 223 -10.86 -15.39 -8.52
C GLU A 223 -9.55 -16.19 -8.39
N ARG A 224 -9.28 -17.10 -9.35
CA ARG A 224 -8.06 -17.90 -9.37
C ARG A 224 -6.80 -17.02 -9.42
N ASP A 225 -6.87 -15.92 -10.15
CA ASP A 225 -5.75 -14.98 -10.27
C ASP A 225 -5.57 -14.17 -8.98
N ARG A 226 -6.66 -13.74 -8.33
CA ARG A 226 -6.59 -13.08 -7.02
C ARG A 226 -5.98 -14.00 -5.96
N ILE A 227 -6.37 -15.28 -5.94
CA ILE A 227 -5.76 -16.30 -5.09
C ILE A 227 -4.28 -16.49 -5.45
N GLY A 228 -3.93 -16.51 -6.73
CA GLY A 228 -2.55 -16.63 -7.21
C GLY A 228 -1.66 -15.48 -6.77
N LEU A 229 -2.16 -14.24 -6.85
CA LEU A 229 -1.45 -13.05 -6.34
C LEU A 229 -1.20 -13.15 -4.83
N LEU A 230 -2.24 -13.46 -4.05
CA LEU A 230 -2.14 -13.54 -2.58
C LEU A 230 -1.23 -14.69 -2.15
N HIS A 231 -1.29 -15.83 -2.83
CA HIS A 231 -0.38 -16.95 -2.63
C HIS A 231 1.08 -16.52 -2.88
N GLN A 232 1.35 -15.88 -4.02
CA GLN A 232 2.71 -15.43 -4.35
C GLN A 232 3.26 -14.45 -3.32
N LEU A 233 2.45 -13.49 -2.84
CA LEU A 233 2.86 -12.55 -1.79
C LEU A 233 3.14 -13.27 -0.47
N ALA A 234 2.30 -14.23 -0.09
CA ALA A 234 2.39 -14.96 1.16
C ALA A 234 3.50 -16.04 1.18
N THR A 235 4.08 -16.37 0.02
CA THR A 235 5.21 -17.29 -0.10
C THR A 235 6.56 -16.58 -0.23
N LEU A 236 6.59 -15.24 -0.28
CA LEU A 236 7.83 -14.49 -0.16
C LEU A 236 8.40 -14.62 1.26
N GLU A 237 9.70 -14.84 1.38
CA GLU A 237 10.39 -14.99 2.67
C GLU A 237 11.49 -13.92 2.83
N PRO A 238 11.33 -13.05 3.85
CA PRO A 238 10.14 -12.83 4.67
C PRO A 238 8.96 -12.24 3.86
N HIS A 239 7.76 -12.25 4.45
CA HIS A 239 6.62 -11.54 3.87
C HIS A 239 6.96 -10.07 3.58
N PRO A 240 6.33 -9.43 2.57
CA PRO A 240 6.44 -7.99 2.42
C PRO A 240 5.97 -7.29 3.70
N GLU A 241 6.73 -6.33 4.18
CA GLU A 241 6.37 -5.54 5.38
C GLU A 241 5.15 -4.65 5.12
N SER A 242 4.91 -4.31 3.86
CA SER A 242 3.71 -3.57 3.44
C SER A 242 3.11 -4.20 2.19
N VAL A 243 1.79 -4.45 2.24
CA VAL A 243 1.03 -5.09 1.16
C VAL A 243 -0.07 -4.13 0.69
N PRO A 244 0.19 -3.30 -0.32
CA PRO A 244 -0.84 -2.47 -0.91
C PRO A 244 -1.81 -3.31 -1.76
N ILE A 245 -3.09 -3.24 -1.42
CA ILE A 245 -4.19 -3.76 -2.23
C ILE A 245 -4.86 -2.56 -2.90
N ASN A 246 -4.76 -2.51 -4.22
CA ASN A 246 -5.32 -1.45 -5.05
C ASN A 246 -6.58 -1.96 -5.75
N MET A 247 -7.54 -1.09 -5.96
CA MET A 247 -8.60 -1.29 -6.92
C MET A 247 -8.27 -0.51 -8.20
N LEU A 248 -8.53 -1.09 -9.36
CA LEU A 248 -8.29 -0.43 -10.65
C LEU A 248 -8.97 0.94 -10.69
N VAL A 249 -8.19 1.97 -10.90
CA VAL A 249 -8.70 3.29 -11.27
C VAL A 249 -8.71 3.36 -12.81
N ARG A 250 -9.90 3.40 -13.38
CA ARG A 250 -10.07 3.47 -14.83
C ARG A 250 -9.72 4.86 -15.34
N VAL A 251 -8.75 4.93 -16.24
CA VAL A 251 -8.30 6.19 -16.82
C VAL A 251 -8.52 6.14 -18.34
N ALA A 252 -9.22 7.14 -18.89
CA ALA A 252 -9.42 7.25 -20.31
C ALA A 252 -8.10 7.22 -21.08
N GLY A 253 -8.09 6.60 -22.25
CA GLY A 253 -6.88 6.41 -23.05
C GLY A 253 -6.01 5.22 -22.65
N THR A 254 -6.32 4.51 -21.53
CA THR A 254 -5.66 3.25 -21.16
C THR A 254 -6.46 2.04 -21.65
N PRO A 255 -5.82 0.87 -21.90
CA PRO A 255 -6.51 -0.34 -22.33
C PRO A 255 -7.61 -0.84 -21.37
N LEU A 256 -7.51 -0.51 -20.08
CA LEU A 256 -8.47 -0.96 -19.07
C LEU A 256 -9.52 0.10 -18.71
N ALA A 257 -9.65 1.20 -19.48
CA ALA A 257 -10.59 2.28 -19.22
C ALA A 257 -12.05 1.82 -19.09
N GLU A 258 -12.44 0.84 -19.91
CA GLU A 258 -13.83 0.34 -20.02
C GLU A 258 -14.09 -0.94 -19.20
N LYS A 259 -13.13 -1.36 -18.35
CA LYS A 259 -13.36 -2.53 -17.50
C LYS A 259 -14.48 -2.26 -16.49
N PRO A 260 -15.32 -3.26 -16.18
CA PRO A 260 -16.34 -3.10 -15.14
C PRO A 260 -15.71 -2.78 -13.79
N THR A 261 -16.44 -2.05 -12.96
CA THR A 261 -16.01 -1.79 -11.58
C THR A 261 -16.00 -3.10 -10.78
N LEU A 262 -14.94 -3.34 -10.01
CA LEU A 262 -14.88 -4.46 -9.09
C LEU A 262 -15.94 -4.31 -8.00
N ASP A 263 -16.56 -5.43 -7.61
CA ASP A 263 -17.43 -5.46 -6.42
C ASP A 263 -16.59 -5.08 -5.19
N PRO A 264 -17.02 -4.06 -4.41
CA PRO A 264 -16.33 -3.67 -3.19
C PRO A 264 -16.12 -4.81 -2.19
N LEU A 265 -17.00 -5.79 -2.14
CA LEU A 265 -16.87 -6.95 -1.25
C LEU A 265 -15.70 -7.86 -1.65
N GLU A 266 -15.31 -7.89 -2.92
CA GLU A 266 -14.10 -8.61 -3.35
C GLU A 266 -12.83 -7.91 -2.86
N MET A 267 -12.84 -6.56 -2.76
CA MET A 267 -11.75 -5.80 -2.15
C MET A 267 -11.60 -6.15 -0.66
N VAL A 268 -12.72 -6.17 0.06
CA VAL A 268 -12.78 -6.58 1.49
C VAL A 268 -12.26 -8.00 1.65
N ARG A 269 -12.68 -8.95 0.79
CA ARG A 269 -12.24 -10.35 0.80
C ARG A 269 -10.74 -10.48 0.61
N ALA A 270 -10.18 -9.77 -0.37
CA ALA A 270 -8.75 -9.81 -0.64
C ALA A 270 -7.92 -9.25 0.54
N ILE A 271 -8.36 -8.15 1.15
CA ILE A 271 -7.74 -7.56 2.33
C ILE A 271 -7.78 -8.52 3.53
N ALA A 272 -8.95 -9.13 3.79
CA ALA A 272 -9.11 -10.10 4.88
C ALA A 272 -8.20 -11.32 4.66
N THR A 273 -8.16 -11.85 3.45
CA THR A 273 -7.27 -12.96 3.08
C THR A 273 -5.81 -12.58 3.26
N ALA A 274 -5.40 -11.39 2.78
CA ALA A 274 -4.03 -10.90 2.95
C ALA A 274 -3.64 -10.81 4.44
N ARG A 275 -4.54 -10.33 5.30
CA ARG A 275 -4.32 -10.26 6.75
C ARG A 275 -4.13 -11.64 7.37
N VAL A 276 -4.95 -12.63 6.97
CA VAL A 276 -4.84 -14.00 7.47
C VAL A 276 -3.53 -14.65 7.06
N LEU A 277 -3.10 -14.44 5.82
CA LEU A 277 -1.89 -15.05 5.26
C LEU A 277 -0.60 -14.38 5.74
N MET A 278 -0.62 -13.06 5.90
CA MET A 278 0.54 -12.23 6.22
C MET A 278 0.26 -11.38 7.47
N PRO A 279 0.21 -12.03 8.65
CA PRO A 279 -0.31 -11.41 9.87
C PRO A 279 0.49 -10.19 10.36
N ALA A 280 1.80 -10.18 10.17
CA ALA A 280 2.68 -9.10 10.60
C ALA A 280 2.78 -7.93 9.57
N SER A 281 2.32 -8.14 8.33
CA SER A 281 2.39 -7.13 7.28
C SER A 281 1.43 -5.96 7.52
N ARG A 282 1.81 -4.76 7.11
CA ARG A 282 0.87 -3.63 7.00
C ARG A 282 0.07 -3.77 5.71
N VAL A 283 -1.20 -4.14 5.83
CA VAL A 283 -2.10 -4.21 4.67
C VAL A 283 -2.62 -2.82 4.38
N ARG A 284 -2.29 -2.31 3.18
CA ARG A 284 -2.67 -0.96 2.77
C ARG A 284 -3.86 -0.99 1.83
N LEU A 285 -4.93 -0.29 2.22
CA LEU A 285 -5.98 0.12 1.31
C LEU A 285 -5.45 1.30 0.49
N ALA A 286 -5.10 1.03 -0.78
CA ALA A 286 -4.30 1.95 -1.58
C ALA A 286 -5.15 2.66 -2.67
N ALA A 287 -4.78 2.57 -3.96
CA ALA A 287 -5.53 3.23 -5.02
C ALA A 287 -6.96 2.69 -5.18
N GLY A 288 -7.86 3.52 -5.73
CA GLY A 288 -9.25 3.18 -5.96
C GLY A 288 -10.19 3.45 -4.78
N ARG A 289 -9.67 3.89 -3.64
CA ARG A 289 -10.45 4.13 -2.42
C ARG A 289 -11.60 5.14 -2.60
N LYS A 290 -11.42 6.13 -3.48
CA LYS A 290 -12.48 7.11 -3.83
C LYS A 290 -13.69 6.49 -4.56
N GLN A 291 -13.55 5.26 -5.06
CA GLN A 291 -14.65 4.51 -5.70
C GLN A 291 -15.44 3.66 -4.70
N LEU A 292 -14.99 3.58 -3.45
CA LEU A 292 -15.64 2.84 -2.37
C LEU A 292 -16.53 3.76 -1.54
N SER A 293 -17.67 3.25 -1.07
CA SER A 293 -18.47 3.97 -0.08
C SER A 293 -17.77 3.99 1.28
N PRO A 294 -18.11 4.92 2.18
CA PRO A 294 -17.58 4.93 3.55
C PRO A 294 -17.76 3.60 4.29
N GLU A 295 -18.89 2.92 4.07
CA GLU A 295 -19.17 1.61 4.67
C GLU A 295 -18.22 0.53 4.12
N ALA A 296 -17.95 0.53 2.82
CA ALA A 296 -17.01 -0.40 2.19
C ALA A 296 -15.57 -0.14 2.69
N VAL A 297 -15.15 1.11 2.85
CA VAL A 297 -13.87 1.47 3.47
C VAL A 297 -13.80 1.00 4.92
N THR A 298 -14.89 1.17 5.67
CA THR A 298 -15.00 0.67 7.05
C THR A 298 -14.85 -0.85 7.11
N LEU A 299 -15.50 -1.59 6.21
CA LEU A 299 -15.32 -3.04 6.10
C LEU A 299 -13.88 -3.43 5.76
N CYS A 300 -13.16 -2.63 4.95
CA CYS A 300 -11.73 -2.86 4.68
C CYS A 300 -10.88 -2.73 5.96
N PHE A 301 -11.16 -1.77 6.84
CA PHE A 301 -10.48 -1.65 8.13
C PHE A 301 -10.84 -2.82 9.06
N LEU A 302 -12.11 -3.24 9.12
CA LEU A 302 -12.53 -4.44 9.85
C LEU A 302 -11.85 -5.71 9.29
N ALA A 303 -11.64 -5.79 7.99
CA ALA A 303 -10.92 -6.87 7.33
C ALA A 303 -9.40 -6.84 7.60
N GLY A 304 -8.90 -5.85 8.33
CA GLY A 304 -7.51 -5.77 8.77
C GLY A 304 -6.60 -4.86 7.94
N ALA A 305 -7.16 -3.98 7.09
CA ALA A 305 -6.38 -2.86 6.56
C ALA A 305 -5.93 -1.96 7.72
N ASN A 306 -4.67 -1.54 7.71
CA ASN A 306 -4.10 -0.67 8.75
C ASN A 306 -3.11 0.36 8.20
N SER A 307 -3.19 0.64 6.91
CA SER A 307 -2.45 1.71 6.26
C SER A 307 -3.26 2.29 5.10
N ILE A 308 -3.19 3.61 4.89
CA ILE A 308 -3.82 4.32 3.78
C ILE A 308 -2.87 5.36 3.20
N PHE A 309 -3.10 5.73 1.94
CA PHE A 309 -2.57 6.98 1.40
C PHE A 309 -3.50 8.13 1.72
N VAL A 310 -2.92 9.24 2.20
CA VAL A 310 -3.60 10.52 2.45
C VAL A 310 -3.17 11.57 1.44
N GLY A 311 -3.95 12.64 1.31
CA GLY A 311 -3.74 13.71 0.34
C GLY A 311 -4.59 13.53 -0.91
N GLU A 312 -4.83 14.61 -1.63
CA GLU A 312 -5.82 14.71 -2.71
C GLU A 312 -5.50 13.88 -3.96
N LYS A 313 -4.24 13.54 -4.16
CA LYS A 313 -3.74 12.87 -5.36
C LYS A 313 -2.72 11.80 -5.02
N LEU A 314 -2.81 10.65 -5.69
CA LEU A 314 -1.74 9.67 -5.78
C LEU A 314 -0.74 10.10 -6.86
N LEU A 315 -0.16 9.18 -7.65
CA LEU A 315 0.77 9.59 -8.72
C LEU A 315 0.07 10.48 -9.76
N THR A 316 -1.02 9.99 -10.33
CA THR A 316 -1.78 10.68 -11.40
C THR A 316 -3.29 10.64 -11.19
N THR A 317 -3.76 9.88 -10.20
CA THR A 317 -5.18 9.63 -9.96
C THR A 317 -5.67 10.33 -8.70
N PRO A 318 -6.94 10.77 -8.64
CA PRO A 318 -7.52 11.36 -7.44
C PRO A 318 -7.52 10.38 -6.26
N ASN A 319 -7.40 10.93 -5.06
CA ASN A 319 -7.54 10.25 -3.80
C ASN A 319 -8.52 11.03 -2.90
N PRO A 320 -9.13 10.47 -1.86
CA PRO A 320 -9.87 11.25 -0.86
C PRO A 320 -9.00 12.37 -0.31
N GLY A 321 -9.59 13.54 -0.10
CA GLY A 321 -8.91 14.68 0.51
C GLY A 321 -8.49 14.42 1.95
N ALA A 322 -7.59 15.25 2.47
CA ALA A 322 -7.13 15.11 3.86
C ALA A 322 -8.28 15.22 4.86
N ASP A 323 -9.21 16.16 4.64
CA ASP A 323 -10.36 16.38 5.50
C ASP A 323 -11.34 15.20 5.48
N GLU A 324 -11.57 14.58 4.29
CA GLU A 324 -12.40 13.37 4.16
C GLU A 324 -11.82 12.19 4.95
N ASP A 325 -10.50 12.02 4.90
CA ASP A 325 -9.80 10.97 5.63
C ASP A 325 -9.80 11.22 7.15
N GLU A 326 -9.56 12.45 7.57
CA GLU A 326 -9.59 12.83 8.98
C GLU A 326 -10.98 12.60 9.57
N GLN A 327 -12.03 13.05 8.88
CA GLN A 327 -13.42 12.86 9.31
C GLN A 327 -13.78 11.39 9.40
N LEU A 328 -13.39 10.56 8.42
CA LEU A 328 -13.64 9.13 8.44
C LEU A 328 -12.94 8.45 9.62
N LEU A 329 -11.65 8.71 9.82
CA LEU A 329 -10.87 8.13 10.92
C LEU A 329 -11.46 8.56 12.28
N GLN A 330 -11.87 9.82 12.44
CA GLN A 330 -12.49 10.33 13.64
C GLN A 330 -13.84 9.63 13.90
N THR A 331 -14.68 9.48 12.88
CA THR A 331 -15.97 8.78 12.98
C THR A 331 -15.80 7.32 13.42
N LEU A 332 -14.74 6.66 12.95
CA LEU A 332 -14.43 5.28 13.29
C LEU A 332 -13.64 5.13 14.61
N GLY A 333 -13.23 6.22 15.25
CA GLY A 333 -12.38 6.19 16.44
C GLY A 333 -10.96 5.71 16.16
N LEU A 334 -10.52 5.73 14.88
CA LEU A 334 -9.19 5.35 14.47
C LEU A 334 -8.23 6.54 14.55
N LYS A 335 -6.97 6.28 14.84
CA LYS A 335 -5.94 7.30 15.02
C LYS A 335 -4.76 7.02 14.09
N PRO A 336 -4.11 8.05 13.56
CA PRO A 336 -2.83 7.88 12.87
C PRO A 336 -1.81 7.17 13.77
N LEU A 337 -0.99 6.33 13.16
CA LEU A 337 0.14 5.71 13.83
C LEU A 337 1.21 6.78 14.10
N GLU A 338 1.71 6.84 15.32
CA GLU A 338 2.76 7.80 15.70
C GLU A 338 4.14 7.36 15.16
N SER A 339 5.01 8.32 14.83
CA SER A 339 6.34 8.06 14.25
C SER A 339 7.28 7.26 15.15
N HIS A 340 7.05 7.24 16.46
CA HIS A 340 7.86 6.49 17.42
C HIS A 340 7.44 5.01 17.59
N ALA A 341 6.40 4.57 16.90
CA ALA A 341 5.89 3.20 16.93
C ALA A 341 6.30 2.37 15.69
N LEU A 342 7.28 2.84 14.93
CA LEU A 342 7.78 2.24 13.69
C LEU A 342 9.01 1.37 13.94
#